data_fde54f1c7e89a4d7397b7238159ae28c
#
_entry.id   fde54f1c7e89a4d7397b7238159ae28c
#
_cell.length_a   1.000
_cell.length_b   1.000
_cell.length_c   1.000
_cell.angle_alpha   90.00
_cell.angle_beta   90.00
_cell.angle_gamma   90.00
#
_symmetry.space_group_name_H-M   'P 1'
#
loop_
_entity.id
_entity.type
_entity.pdbx_description
1 polymer ?
#
loop_
_entity_poly.entity_id
_entity_poly.type
_entity_poly.pdbx_seq_one_letter_code
_entity_poly.pdbx_strand_id
1 'polypeptide(L)'
;MGLRVLLSEASSLTAREHLSVLGPSGIRVDVASSSRLAIARFSRWCRRVVPVPCSADDPRGYLAAIAAALREGRYDALLPTHEQAWLFAAGRHLLPADAPLAVSGIEAFDQIQGKLACCRLLDAVGLPAGVVGLGQRG
;
A
#
# COMPACT_ATOMS: atom_id res chain seq x y z
N MET A 1 8.69 -5.90 -23.48
CA MET A 1 9.25 -5.66 -22.14
C MET A 1 8.15 -5.94 -21.10
N GLY A 2 8.43 -6.72 -20.08
CA GLY A 2 7.45 -7.00 -19.04
C GLY A 2 7.30 -5.83 -18.08
N LEU A 3 6.09 -5.63 -17.55
CA LEU A 3 5.77 -4.63 -16.53
C LEU A 3 6.66 -4.79 -15.30
N ARG A 4 6.94 -3.67 -14.65
CA ARG A 4 7.76 -3.59 -13.45
C ARG A 4 7.00 -2.93 -12.31
N VAL A 5 6.86 -3.64 -11.21
CA VAL A 5 6.05 -3.24 -10.06
C VAL A 5 6.92 -3.12 -8.82
N LEU A 6 6.69 -2.09 -8.02
CA LEU A 6 7.22 -1.96 -6.68
C LEU A 6 6.09 -2.23 -5.66
N LEU A 7 6.27 -3.25 -4.82
CA LEU A 7 5.41 -3.44 -3.65
C LEU A 7 5.93 -2.61 -2.48
N SER A 8 5.02 -1.98 -1.76
CA SER A 8 5.36 -1.02 -0.69
C SER A 8 5.93 -1.66 0.57
N GLU A 9 5.77 -2.99 0.73
CA GLU A 9 6.16 -3.70 1.93
C GLU A 9 6.41 -5.19 1.61
N ALA A 10 7.30 -5.83 2.36
CA ALA A 10 7.76 -7.19 2.10
C ALA A 10 7.53 -8.17 3.26
N SER A 11 7.11 -7.71 4.43
CA SER A 11 7.04 -8.55 5.65
C SER A 11 5.69 -9.24 5.83
N SER A 12 4.67 -8.82 5.08
CA SER A 12 3.32 -9.39 5.19
C SER A 12 3.10 -10.62 4.30
N LEU A 13 2.13 -11.44 4.67
CA LEU A 13 1.64 -12.52 3.81
C LEU A 13 1.05 -11.98 2.52
N THR A 14 0.39 -10.81 2.57
CA THR A 14 -0.19 -10.13 1.42
C THR A 14 0.87 -9.81 0.36
N ALA A 15 2.05 -9.34 0.76
CA ALA A 15 3.16 -9.11 -0.17
C ALA A 15 3.58 -10.40 -0.88
N ARG A 16 3.63 -11.53 -0.15
CA ARG A 16 3.92 -12.85 -0.72
C ARG A 16 2.85 -13.33 -1.69
N GLU A 17 1.59 -13.09 -1.37
CA GLU A 17 0.46 -13.42 -2.25
C GLU A 17 0.52 -12.63 -3.55
N HIS A 18 0.80 -11.32 -3.50
CA HIS A 18 1.03 -10.51 -4.70
C HIS A 18 2.14 -11.07 -5.57
N LEU A 19 3.27 -11.46 -4.97
CA LEU A 19 4.37 -12.08 -5.71
C LEU A 19 3.94 -13.39 -6.40
N SER A 20 3.10 -14.18 -5.74
CA SER A 20 2.62 -15.46 -6.25
C SER A 20 1.68 -15.32 -7.46
N VAL A 21 1.03 -14.17 -7.59
CA VAL A 21 0.12 -13.85 -8.71
C VAL A 21 0.86 -13.11 -9.83
N LEU A 22 1.62 -12.07 -9.47
CA LEU A 22 2.26 -11.19 -10.45
C LEU A 22 3.45 -11.86 -11.14
N GLY A 23 4.26 -12.62 -10.39
CA GLY A 23 5.45 -13.26 -10.94
C GLY A 23 5.17 -14.25 -12.06
N PRO A 24 4.26 -15.24 -11.89
CA PRO A 24 3.88 -16.16 -12.96
C PRO A 24 3.29 -15.47 -14.21
N SER A 25 2.72 -14.28 -14.03
CA SER A 25 2.18 -13.46 -15.13
C SER A 25 3.27 -12.69 -15.91
N GLY A 26 4.54 -12.93 -15.62
CA GLY A 26 5.66 -12.28 -16.30
C GLY A 26 5.96 -10.86 -15.83
N ILE A 27 5.37 -10.43 -14.71
CA ILE A 27 5.58 -9.12 -14.11
C ILE A 27 6.84 -9.18 -13.23
N ARG A 28 7.74 -8.21 -13.42
CA ARG A 28 8.95 -8.07 -12.60
C ARG A 28 8.62 -7.31 -11.32
N VAL A 29 8.76 -7.97 -10.17
CA VAL A 29 8.37 -7.39 -8.89
C VAL A 29 9.59 -7.12 -8.03
N ASP A 30 9.73 -5.87 -7.61
CA ASP A 30 10.63 -5.44 -6.55
C ASP A 30 9.79 -5.18 -5.29
N VAL A 31 10.37 -5.34 -4.11
CA VAL A 31 9.67 -5.14 -2.84
C VAL A 31 10.44 -4.16 -1.95
N ALA A 32 9.75 -3.20 -1.36
CA ALA A 32 10.35 -2.33 -0.35
C ALA A 32 10.37 -3.03 1.00
N SER A 33 11.44 -2.88 1.77
CA SER A 33 11.50 -3.48 3.11
C SER A 33 12.49 -2.76 4.01
N SER A 34 12.12 -2.62 5.27
CA SER A 34 13.01 -2.22 6.35
C SER A 34 13.79 -3.42 6.93
N SER A 35 13.36 -4.64 6.63
CA SER A 35 13.98 -5.88 7.13
C SER A 35 14.69 -6.64 6.02
N ARG A 36 15.91 -7.08 6.29
CA ARG A 36 16.65 -7.97 5.40
C ARG A 36 16.09 -9.40 5.37
N LEU A 37 15.30 -9.76 6.38
CA LEU A 37 14.69 -11.10 6.54
C LEU A 37 13.20 -11.11 6.25
N ALA A 38 12.70 -10.11 5.51
CA ALA A 38 11.30 -10.05 5.12
C ALA A 38 10.88 -11.29 4.32
N ILE A 39 9.69 -11.82 4.61
CA ILE A 39 9.17 -13.08 4.03
C ILE A 39 9.16 -13.05 2.51
N ALA A 40 8.77 -11.94 1.91
CA ALA A 40 8.70 -11.77 0.46
C ALA A 40 10.05 -11.95 -0.25
N ARG A 41 11.18 -11.66 0.43
CA ARG A 41 12.53 -11.83 -0.11
C ARG A 41 12.81 -13.26 -0.57
N PHE A 42 12.25 -14.23 0.13
CA PHE A 42 12.50 -15.66 -0.14
C PHE A 42 11.62 -16.21 -1.27
N SER A 43 10.76 -15.38 -1.84
CA SER A 43 10.01 -15.75 -3.04
C SER A 43 10.91 -15.74 -4.26
N ARG A 44 10.83 -16.79 -5.08
CA ARG A 44 11.53 -16.84 -6.39
C ARG A 44 11.07 -15.72 -7.36
N TRP A 45 9.95 -15.09 -7.08
CA TRP A 45 9.38 -14.00 -7.86
C TRP A 45 9.80 -12.62 -7.37
N CYS A 46 10.44 -12.53 -6.20
CA CYS A 46 11.03 -11.30 -5.72
C CYS A 46 12.35 -11.04 -6.45
N ARG A 47 12.38 -10.06 -7.34
CA ARG A 47 13.56 -9.73 -8.11
C ARG A 47 14.60 -8.99 -7.27
N ARG A 48 14.17 -8.02 -6.47
CA ARG A 48 15.03 -7.17 -5.65
C ARG A 48 14.29 -6.69 -4.42
N VAL A 49 15.01 -6.56 -3.32
CA VAL A 49 14.55 -5.85 -2.13
C VAL A 49 15.13 -4.43 -2.16
N VAL A 50 14.26 -3.45 -2.09
CA VAL A 50 14.60 -2.03 -1.99
C VAL A 50 14.63 -1.65 -0.51
N PRO A 51 15.78 -1.27 0.05
CA PRO A 51 15.87 -0.91 1.45
C PRO A 51 15.15 0.42 1.71
N VAL A 52 14.29 0.43 2.71
CA VAL A 52 13.56 1.62 3.17
C VAL A 52 13.53 1.64 4.68
N PRO A 53 13.39 2.81 5.34
CA PRO A 53 13.11 2.87 6.77
C PRO A 53 11.78 2.19 7.12
N CYS A 54 11.61 1.83 8.39
CA CYS A 54 10.32 1.37 8.89
C CYS A 54 9.30 2.52 8.81
N SER A 55 8.18 2.31 8.15
CA SER A 55 7.17 3.34 7.95
C SER A 55 6.49 3.79 9.24
N ALA A 56 6.47 2.94 10.28
CA ALA A 56 5.94 3.27 11.59
C ALA A 56 6.87 4.18 12.40
N ASP A 57 8.18 4.00 12.24
CA ASP A 57 9.20 4.74 13.01
C ASP A 57 9.60 6.04 12.31
N ASP A 58 9.73 6.01 10.98
CA ASP A 58 10.12 7.15 10.16
C ASP A 58 9.28 7.20 8.87
N PRO A 59 8.03 7.68 8.93
CA PRO A 59 7.16 7.75 7.77
C PRO A 59 7.67 8.70 6.68
N ARG A 60 8.35 9.78 7.05
CA ARG A 60 8.92 10.72 6.07
C ARG A 60 10.12 10.13 5.35
N GLY A 61 11.04 9.52 6.08
CA GLY A 61 12.17 8.81 5.50
C GLY A 61 11.74 7.66 4.61
N TYR A 62 10.69 6.93 5.01
CA TYR A 62 10.08 5.88 4.19
C TYR A 62 9.56 6.45 2.85
N LEU A 63 8.76 7.53 2.88
CA LEU A 63 8.24 8.16 1.67
C LEU A 63 9.35 8.71 0.77
N ALA A 64 10.38 9.31 1.36
CA ALA A 64 11.55 9.78 0.62
C ALA A 64 12.30 8.65 -0.08
N ALA A 65 12.48 7.50 0.60
CA ALA A 65 13.12 6.32 0.03
C ALA A 65 12.29 5.70 -1.11
N ILE A 66 10.98 5.62 -0.96
CA ILE A 66 10.06 5.19 -2.03
C ILE A 66 10.14 6.15 -3.22
N ALA A 67 10.11 7.47 -2.98
CA ALA A 67 10.23 8.47 -4.03
C ALA A 67 11.56 8.34 -4.81
N ALA A 68 12.67 8.10 -4.12
CA ALA A 68 13.97 7.84 -4.74
C ALA A 68 13.92 6.57 -5.60
N ALA A 69 13.38 5.48 -5.05
CA ALA A 69 13.24 4.21 -5.77
C ALA A 69 12.40 4.36 -7.05
N LEU A 70 11.31 5.13 -7.00
CA LEU A 70 10.47 5.39 -8.17
C LEU A 70 11.22 6.16 -9.26
N ARG A 71 12.01 7.17 -8.89
CA ARG A 71 12.81 7.94 -9.86
C ARG A 71 13.89 7.09 -10.53
N GLU A 72 14.56 6.24 -9.76
CA GLU A 72 15.65 5.41 -10.26
C GLU A 72 15.14 4.16 -11.01
N GLY A 73 14.06 3.58 -10.52
CA GLY A 73 13.64 2.24 -10.87
C GLY A 73 12.80 2.10 -12.14
N ARG A 74 12.22 3.17 -12.66
CA ARG A 74 11.27 3.14 -13.80
C ARG A 74 10.20 2.06 -13.60
N TYR A 75 9.40 2.21 -12.56
CA TYR A 75 8.29 1.32 -12.29
C TYR A 75 7.04 1.74 -13.05
N ASP A 76 6.27 0.75 -13.50
CA ASP A 76 4.97 0.95 -14.14
C ASP A 76 3.85 1.05 -13.11
N ALA A 77 4.08 0.51 -11.89
CA ALA A 77 3.14 0.64 -10.77
C ALA A 77 3.84 0.57 -9.42
N LEU A 78 3.35 1.38 -8.47
CA LEU A 78 3.58 1.24 -7.04
C LEU A 78 2.31 0.66 -6.42
N LEU A 79 2.39 -0.55 -5.86
CA LEU A 79 1.27 -1.22 -5.21
C LEU A 79 1.40 -1.13 -3.70
N PRO A 80 0.52 -0.38 -3.03
CA PRO A 80 0.48 -0.34 -1.60
C PRO A 80 -0.07 -1.65 -1.03
N THR A 81 0.51 -2.08 0.07
CA THR A 81 0.01 -3.17 0.90
C THR A 81 -0.34 -2.61 2.27
N HIS A 82 -1.44 -3.06 2.86
CA HIS A 82 -1.89 -2.64 4.20
C HIS A 82 -1.98 -1.10 4.38
N GLU A 83 -1.53 -0.62 5.54
CA GLU A 83 -1.61 0.79 5.95
C GLU A 83 -0.79 1.75 5.07
N GLN A 84 0.14 1.24 4.26
CA GLN A 84 0.92 2.10 3.37
C GLN A 84 0.04 2.83 2.34
N ALA A 85 -1.13 2.30 2.01
CA ALA A 85 -2.08 2.98 1.13
C ALA A 85 -2.51 4.34 1.71
N TRP A 86 -2.83 4.37 3.01
CA TRP A 86 -3.15 5.61 3.73
C TRP A 86 -1.93 6.55 3.78
N LEU A 87 -0.76 6.01 4.09
CA LEU A 87 0.48 6.79 4.17
C LEU A 87 0.81 7.46 2.81
N PHE A 88 0.61 6.77 1.71
CA PHE A 88 0.79 7.34 0.38
C PHE A 88 -0.26 8.39 0.04
N ALA A 89 -1.51 8.21 0.46
CA ALA A 89 -2.56 9.23 0.29
C ALA A 89 -2.23 10.50 1.07
N ALA A 90 -1.86 10.37 2.35
CA ALA A 90 -1.50 11.48 3.22
C ALA A 90 -0.20 12.19 2.76
N GLY A 91 0.79 11.41 2.32
CA GLY A 91 2.10 11.89 1.88
C GLY A 91 2.24 12.08 0.37
N ARG A 92 1.14 12.16 -0.39
CA ARG A 92 1.17 12.25 -1.86
C ARG A 92 2.07 13.36 -2.39
N HIS A 93 2.12 14.48 -1.69
CA HIS A 93 2.93 15.65 -2.05
C HIS A 93 4.46 15.40 -1.90
N LEU A 94 4.89 14.35 -1.21
CA LEU A 94 6.28 13.93 -1.06
C LEU A 94 6.73 12.94 -2.15
N LEU A 95 5.79 12.39 -2.90
CA LEU A 95 6.06 11.49 -4.00
C LEU A 95 6.16 12.27 -5.32
N PRO A 96 6.83 11.72 -6.36
CA PRO A 96 6.80 12.29 -7.69
C PRO A 96 5.36 12.54 -8.17
N ALA A 97 5.11 13.64 -8.87
CA ALA A 97 3.77 13.98 -9.36
C ALA A 97 3.23 12.91 -10.33
N ASP A 98 4.12 12.31 -11.09
CA ASP A 98 3.89 11.24 -12.06
C ASP A 98 4.04 9.83 -11.47
N ALA A 99 4.14 9.70 -10.14
CA ALA A 99 4.26 8.40 -9.49
C ALA A 99 3.10 7.47 -9.90
N PRO A 100 3.39 6.26 -10.38
CA PRO A 100 2.40 5.31 -10.91
C PRO A 100 1.63 4.63 -9.77
N LEU A 101 0.90 5.42 -9.01
CA LEU A 101 0.19 5.03 -7.79
C LEU A 101 -1.29 5.37 -7.92
N ALA A 102 -2.13 4.35 -7.90
CA ALA A 102 -3.58 4.50 -7.88
C ALA A 102 -4.09 4.32 -6.44
N VAL A 103 -4.16 5.41 -5.69
CA VAL A 103 -4.80 5.46 -4.37
C VAL A 103 -5.82 6.58 -4.34
N SER A 104 -6.88 6.39 -3.55
CA SER A 104 -7.87 7.43 -3.29
C SER A 104 -7.24 8.62 -2.54
N GLY A 105 -7.89 9.78 -2.59
CA GLY A 105 -7.50 10.90 -1.76
C GLY A 105 -7.66 10.59 -0.27
N ILE A 106 -6.95 11.35 0.58
CA ILE A 106 -6.96 11.12 2.04
C ILE A 106 -8.36 11.23 2.63
N GLU A 107 -9.20 12.13 2.10
CA GLU A 107 -10.57 12.33 2.54
C GLU A 107 -11.43 11.07 2.37
N ALA A 108 -11.19 10.31 1.28
CA ALA A 108 -11.90 9.06 1.03
C ALA A 108 -11.46 7.97 2.04
N PHE A 109 -10.17 7.93 2.39
CA PHE A 109 -9.68 7.03 3.43
C PHE A 109 -10.29 7.36 4.80
N ASP A 110 -10.35 8.63 5.19
CA ASP A 110 -10.92 9.06 6.46
C ASP A 110 -12.40 8.70 6.57
N GLN A 111 -13.16 8.79 5.46
CA GLN A 111 -14.55 8.37 5.42
C GLN A 111 -14.75 6.86 5.57
N ILE A 112 -13.86 6.06 5.01
CA ILE A 112 -14.01 4.59 4.98
C ILE A 112 -13.43 3.94 6.23
N GLN A 113 -12.32 4.43 6.76
CA GLN A 113 -11.66 3.83 7.93
C GLN A 113 -12.42 4.05 9.23
N GLY A 114 -13.16 5.14 9.36
CA GLY A 114 -14.04 5.37 10.51
C GLY A 114 -15.29 4.52 10.41
N LYS A 115 -15.50 3.54 11.31
CA LYS A 115 -16.68 2.66 11.27
C LYS A 115 -18.00 3.42 11.19
N LEU A 116 -18.16 4.49 11.99
CA LEU A 116 -19.35 5.33 11.97
C LEU A 116 -19.47 6.17 10.68
N ALA A 117 -18.35 6.69 10.19
CA ALA A 117 -18.32 7.45 8.94
C ALA A 117 -18.67 6.54 7.76
N CYS A 118 -18.11 5.34 7.72
CA CYS A 118 -18.42 4.34 6.71
C CYS A 118 -19.90 3.93 6.74
N CYS A 119 -20.50 3.70 7.91
CA CYS A 119 -21.93 3.39 8.03
C CYS A 119 -22.80 4.52 7.49
N ARG A 120 -22.48 5.77 7.83
CA ARG A 120 -23.22 6.95 7.32
C ARG A 120 -23.08 7.08 5.81
N LEU A 121 -21.91 6.80 5.26
CA LEU A 121 -21.70 6.81 3.81
C LEU A 121 -22.55 5.73 3.13
N LEU A 122 -22.58 4.51 3.67
CA LEU A 122 -23.38 3.40 3.15
C LEU A 122 -24.87 3.75 3.17
N ASP A 123 -25.36 4.29 4.27
CA ASP A 123 -26.75 4.76 4.37
C ASP A 123 -27.07 5.83 3.32
N ALA A 124 -26.16 6.80 3.13
CA ALA A 124 -26.36 7.89 2.16
C ALA A 124 -26.42 7.40 0.71
N VAL A 125 -25.73 6.31 0.38
CA VAL A 125 -25.76 5.68 -0.97
C VAL A 125 -26.80 4.55 -1.09
N GLY A 126 -27.64 4.34 -0.05
CA GLY A 126 -28.71 3.34 -0.05
C GLY A 126 -28.23 1.90 0.08
N LEU A 127 -27.04 1.68 0.58
CA LEU A 127 -26.51 0.35 0.86
C LEU A 127 -26.70 0.01 2.35
N PRO A 128 -27.08 -1.26 2.68
CA PRO A 128 -27.27 -1.65 4.06
C PRO A 128 -25.94 -1.57 4.82
N ALA A 129 -25.83 -0.66 5.78
CA ALA A 129 -24.78 -0.70 6.78
C ALA A 129 -25.10 -1.83 7.75
N GLY A 130 -24.19 -2.80 7.87
CA GLY A 130 -24.33 -3.84 8.89
C GLY A 130 -24.52 -3.18 10.26
N VAL A 131 -25.51 -3.63 11.02
CA VAL A 131 -25.88 -3.06 12.32
C VAL A 131 -24.68 -3.15 13.26
N VAL A 132 -23.94 -2.06 13.40
CA VAL A 132 -23.06 -1.87 14.56
C VAL A 132 -24.00 -1.57 15.72
N GLY A 133 -24.33 -2.59 16.49
CA GLY A 133 -25.13 -2.44 17.71
C GLY A 133 -24.43 -1.47 18.66
N LEU A 134 -24.79 -0.20 18.59
CA LEU A 134 -24.59 0.72 19.68
C LEU A 134 -25.55 0.27 20.77
N GLY A 135 -25.04 -0.59 21.69
CA GLY A 135 -25.76 -0.90 22.90
C GLY A 135 -26.13 0.40 23.59
N GLN A 136 -27.38 0.76 23.50
CA GLN A 136 -27.99 1.73 24.41
C GLN A 136 -27.95 1.07 25.79
N ARG A 137 -27.01 1.47 26.60
CA ARG A 137 -27.14 1.30 28.05
C ARG A 137 -28.02 2.43 28.51
N GLY A 138 -29.27 2.09 28.86
CA GLY A 138 -30.17 2.92 29.64
C GLY A 138 -29.63 3.19 31.03
#